data_5a3be0f5ae0f7e53d2f0da9403f71d6c
#
_entry.id   5a3be0f5ae0f7e53d2f0da9403f71d6c
#
_cell.length_a   1.000
_cell.length_b   1.000
_cell.length_c   1.000
_cell.angle_alpha   90.00
_cell.angle_beta   90.00
_cell.angle_gamma   90.00
#
_symmetry.space_group_name_H-M   'P 1'
#
loop_
_entity.id
_entity.type
_entity.pdbx_description
1 polymer ?
#
loop_
_entity_poly.entity_id
_entity_poly.type
_entity_poly.pdbx_seq_one_letter_code
_entity_poly.pdbx_strand_id
1 'polypeptide(L)'
;GSKDFNKTKSFMKEHPDELKQFLDILSNACYEYLKQQVLSGVNALQIFDSWADLLSDNDLEKFSLRYTRKLTSLLKADPITSNIPIILFEKAPEKNIIEIVFEDIACVSLFWQEDIGSVNEVLRNQFAIQGNLDPKVLLRSDESIWKETQKICSIMSKYPGFIFNLGHGITPDINPDKVQVMIDAIRA
;
A
#
# COMPACT_ATOMS: atom_id res chain seq x y z
N GLY A 1 -14.99 4.54 -17.37
CA GLY A 1 -13.62 4.08 -17.58
C GLY A 1 -13.59 2.80 -18.39
N SER A 2 -12.46 2.48 -18.98
CA SER A 2 -12.23 1.19 -19.62
C SER A 2 -11.52 0.26 -18.62
N LYS A 3 -11.83 -1.06 -18.66
CA LYS A 3 -11.18 -2.05 -17.78
C LYS A 3 -9.67 -2.20 -18.04
N ASP A 4 -9.23 -1.80 -19.25
CA ASP A 4 -7.85 -1.88 -19.74
C ASP A 4 -7.06 -0.57 -19.55
N PHE A 5 -7.69 0.45 -18.94
CA PHE A 5 -7.13 1.78 -18.74
C PHE A 5 -6.67 2.51 -20.01
N ASN A 6 -7.04 2.05 -21.19
CA ASN A 6 -6.58 2.65 -22.47
C ASN A 6 -6.92 4.13 -22.58
N LYS A 7 -8.12 4.56 -22.11
CA LYS A 7 -8.50 5.98 -22.10
C LYS A 7 -7.54 6.82 -21.23
N THR A 8 -7.19 6.33 -20.06
CA THR A 8 -6.25 7.02 -19.16
C THR A 8 -4.84 7.08 -19.78
N LYS A 9 -4.39 5.96 -20.37
CA LYS A 9 -3.08 5.89 -21.05
C LYS A 9 -3.02 6.81 -22.28
N SER A 10 -4.09 6.89 -23.09
CA SER A 10 -4.16 7.85 -24.20
C SER A 10 -4.15 9.29 -23.68
N PHE A 11 -4.96 9.60 -22.69
CA PHE A 11 -5.00 10.93 -22.11
C PHE A 11 -3.64 11.36 -21.53
N MET A 12 -2.95 10.47 -20.83
CA MET A 12 -1.61 10.70 -20.30
C MET A 12 -0.59 11.04 -21.40
N LYS A 13 -0.74 10.45 -22.58
CA LYS A 13 0.14 10.62 -23.73
C LYS A 13 -0.17 11.91 -24.52
N GLU A 14 -1.45 12.18 -24.72
CA GLU A 14 -1.94 13.26 -25.58
C GLU A 14 -2.07 14.59 -24.82
N HIS A 15 -2.34 14.53 -23.51
CA HIS A 15 -2.62 15.66 -22.62
C HIS A 15 -1.85 15.58 -21.30
N PRO A 16 -0.51 15.45 -21.31
CA PRO A 16 0.28 15.21 -20.09
C PRO A 16 0.21 16.39 -19.10
N ASP A 17 0.09 17.62 -19.58
CA ASP A 17 0.07 18.79 -18.70
C ASP A 17 -1.30 19.00 -18.05
N GLU A 18 -2.38 18.69 -18.76
CA GLU A 18 -3.73 18.69 -18.20
C GLU A 18 -3.87 17.55 -17.16
N LEU A 19 -3.28 16.40 -17.42
CA LEU A 19 -3.26 15.31 -16.43
C LEU A 19 -2.49 15.72 -15.17
N LYS A 20 -1.35 16.38 -15.29
CA LYS A 20 -0.60 16.91 -14.14
C LYS A 20 -1.42 17.90 -13.33
N GLN A 21 -2.12 18.84 -13.98
CA GLN A 21 -3.01 19.78 -13.29
C GLN A 21 -4.14 19.04 -12.56
N PHE A 22 -4.73 18.02 -13.19
CA PHE A 22 -5.75 17.20 -12.57
C PHE A 22 -5.21 16.45 -11.34
N LEU A 23 -4.02 15.84 -11.44
CA LEU A 23 -3.38 15.15 -10.33
C LEU A 23 -2.98 16.09 -9.19
N ASP A 24 -2.62 17.35 -9.51
CA ASP A 24 -2.39 18.39 -8.49
C ASP A 24 -3.67 18.73 -7.72
N ILE A 25 -4.79 18.87 -8.41
CA ILE A 25 -6.11 19.09 -7.78
C ILE A 25 -6.49 17.90 -6.92
N LEU A 26 -6.31 16.67 -7.46
CA LEU A 26 -6.63 15.43 -6.75
C LEU A 26 -5.80 15.26 -5.48
N SER A 27 -4.49 15.56 -5.55
CA SER A 27 -3.61 15.48 -4.36
C SER A 27 -4.09 16.44 -3.25
N ASN A 28 -4.48 17.67 -3.61
CA ASN A 28 -5.01 18.62 -2.65
C ASN A 28 -6.37 18.16 -2.06
N ALA A 29 -7.25 17.59 -2.89
CA ALA A 29 -8.52 17.06 -2.43
C ALA A 29 -8.33 15.85 -1.49
N CYS A 30 -7.39 14.95 -1.82
CA CYS A 30 -7.01 13.83 -0.96
C CYS A 30 -6.44 14.33 0.38
N TYR A 31 -5.58 15.36 0.36
CA TYR A 31 -5.05 15.95 1.59
C TYR A 31 -6.19 16.46 2.49
N GLU A 32 -7.12 17.26 1.97
CA GLU A 32 -8.25 17.74 2.74
C GLU A 32 -9.12 16.61 3.29
N TYR A 33 -9.36 15.58 2.48
CA TYR A 33 -10.12 14.39 2.91
C TYR A 33 -9.41 13.64 4.04
N LEU A 34 -8.11 13.39 3.93
CA LEU A 34 -7.33 12.71 4.97
C LEU A 34 -7.24 13.54 6.24
N LYS A 35 -7.11 14.86 6.12
CA LYS A 35 -7.15 15.78 7.28
C LYS A 35 -8.47 15.69 8.04
N GLN A 36 -9.61 15.59 7.35
CA GLN A 36 -10.90 15.39 8.01
C GLN A 36 -10.99 14.04 8.74
N GLN A 37 -10.36 12.99 8.21
CA GLN A 37 -10.25 11.71 8.92
C GLN A 37 -9.44 11.85 10.21
N VAL A 38 -8.31 12.58 10.19
CA VAL A 38 -7.50 12.85 11.39
C VAL A 38 -8.31 13.63 12.43
N LEU A 39 -9.02 14.68 12.02
CA LEU A 39 -9.92 15.45 12.90
C LEU A 39 -11.04 14.59 13.49
N SER A 40 -11.41 13.51 12.81
CA SER A 40 -12.38 12.52 13.31
C SER A 40 -11.78 11.46 14.24
N GLY A 41 -10.46 11.52 14.50
CA GLY A 41 -9.80 10.71 15.52
C GLY A 41 -9.15 9.43 15.02
N VAL A 42 -8.75 9.31 13.74
CA VAL A 42 -7.99 8.16 13.26
C VAL A 42 -6.55 8.19 13.79
N ASN A 43 -5.96 7.01 14.01
CA ASN A 43 -4.62 6.85 14.57
C ASN A 43 -3.54 6.62 13.51
N ALA A 44 -3.93 6.29 12.28
CA ALA A 44 -3.05 6.11 11.13
C ALA A 44 -3.82 6.41 9.84
N LEU A 45 -3.08 6.79 8.79
CA LEU A 45 -3.61 6.97 7.44
C LEU A 45 -2.99 5.93 6.52
N GLN A 46 -3.78 5.39 5.59
CA GLN A 46 -3.24 4.50 4.56
C GLN A 46 -3.57 5.04 3.16
N ILE A 47 -2.52 5.17 2.34
CA ILE A 47 -2.61 5.60 0.95
C ILE A 47 -2.42 4.36 0.08
N PHE A 48 -3.30 4.17 -0.92
CA PHE A 48 -3.25 3.07 -1.86
C PHE A 48 -3.05 3.58 -3.29
N ASP A 49 -1.96 3.16 -3.94
CA ASP A 49 -1.85 3.15 -5.39
C ASP A 49 -1.89 1.72 -5.92
N SER A 50 -3.10 1.22 -6.12
CA SER A 50 -3.36 -0.18 -6.47
C SER A 50 -3.12 -0.49 -7.95
N TRP A 51 -2.80 0.50 -8.78
CA TRP A 51 -2.68 0.38 -10.22
C TRP A 51 -1.33 0.90 -10.76
N ALA A 52 -0.39 1.17 -9.88
CA ALA A 52 0.93 1.68 -10.21
C ALA A 52 1.70 0.75 -11.16
N ASP A 53 1.49 -0.56 -11.05
CA ASP A 53 2.08 -1.60 -11.91
C ASP A 53 1.67 -1.50 -13.40
N LEU A 54 0.68 -0.69 -13.72
CA LEU A 54 0.26 -0.45 -15.11
C LEU A 54 1.06 0.67 -15.81
N LEU A 55 1.89 1.38 -15.06
CA LEU A 55 2.72 2.49 -15.54
C LEU A 55 4.12 1.99 -15.91
N SER A 56 4.73 2.61 -16.94
CA SER A 56 6.16 2.47 -17.17
C SER A 56 6.94 3.16 -16.05
N ASP A 57 8.20 2.83 -15.88
CA ASP A 57 9.06 3.42 -14.84
C ASP A 57 9.06 4.95 -14.84
N ASN A 58 9.18 5.53 -16.03
CA ASN A 58 9.18 6.97 -16.21
C ASN A 58 7.80 7.59 -15.93
N ASP A 59 6.73 6.89 -16.24
CA ASP A 59 5.37 7.36 -16.01
C ASP A 59 4.97 7.16 -14.54
N LEU A 60 5.46 6.11 -13.88
CA LEU A 60 5.29 5.87 -12.45
C LEU A 60 5.83 7.07 -11.64
N GLU A 61 7.07 7.48 -11.91
CA GLU A 61 7.65 8.66 -11.25
C GLU A 61 6.86 9.93 -11.53
N LYS A 62 6.46 10.16 -12.80
CA LYS A 62 5.82 11.41 -13.22
C LYS A 62 4.36 11.54 -12.80
N PHE A 63 3.60 10.44 -12.77
CA PHE A 63 2.14 10.47 -12.64
C PHE A 63 1.61 9.73 -11.41
N SER A 64 2.49 9.05 -10.64
CA SER A 64 2.15 8.43 -9.36
C SER A 64 3.03 8.93 -8.22
N LEU A 65 4.29 8.48 -8.10
CA LEU A 65 5.15 8.74 -6.94
C LEU A 65 5.32 10.23 -6.63
N ARG A 66 5.45 11.08 -7.65
CA ARG A 66 5.51 12.54 -7.47
C ARG A 66 4.31 13.08 -6.68
N TYR A 67 3.11 12.58 -6.97
CA TYR A 67 1.88 13.06 -6.35
C TYR A 67 1.63 12.41 -4.99
N THR A 68 2.06 11.18 -4.82
CA THR A 68 2.08 10.52 -3.51
C THR A 68 3.01 11.27 -2.55
N ARG A 69 4.25 11.60 -2.98
CA ARG A 69 5.16 12.44 -2.19
C ARG A 69 4.60 13.83 -1.90
N LYS A 70 3.95 14.47 -2.88
CA LYS A 70 3.28 15.77 -2.65
C LYS A 70 2.22 15.65 -1.56
N LEU A 71 1.37 14.63 -1.63
CA LEU A 71 0.30 14.39 -0.65
C LEU A 71 0.87 14.17 0.76
N THR A 72 1.87 13.31 0.89
CA THR A 72 2.49 13.02 2.19
C THR A 72 3.22 14.24 2.75
N SER A 73 3.91 15.02 1.92
CA SER A 73 4.55 16.27 2.36
C SER A 73 3.54 17.33 2.82
N LEU A 74 2.37 17.43 2.18
CA LEU A 74 1.28 18.29 2.68
C LEU A 74 0.78 17.82 4.05
N LEU A 75 0.61 16.51 4.25
CA LEU A 75 0.19 15.92 5.53
C LEU A 75 1.25 16.17 6.62
N LYS A 76 2.53 16.06 6.29
CA LYS A 76 3.63 16.28 7.26
C LYS A 76 3.87 17.76 7.59
N ALA A 77 3.53 18.66 6.68
CA ALA A 77 3.64 20.11 6.91
C ALA A 77 2.51 20.66 7.79
N ASP A 78 1.37 20.01 7.89
CA ASP A 78 0.24 20.47 8.68
C ASP A 78 0.34 19.98 10.14
N PRO A 79 0.33 20.89 11.14
CA PRO A 79 0.40 20.52 12.56
C PRO A 79 -0.71 19.55 13.04
N ILE A 80 -1.87 19.51 12.34
CA ILE A 80 -2.98 18.61 12.66
C ILE A 80 -2.64 17.17 12.27
N THR A 81 -1.96 16.98 11.13
CA THR A 81 -1.72 15.65 10.55
C THR A 81 -0.28 15.18 10.67
N SER A 82 0.67 16.07 10.99
CA SER A 82 2.12 15.79 10.95
C SER A 82 2.57 14.59 11.80
N ASN A 83 1.92 14.36 12.94
CA ASN A 83 2.25 13.27 13.85
C ASN A 83 1.53 11.95 13.55
N ILE A 84 0.61 11.93 12.57
CA ILE A 84 -0.13 10.73 12.21
C ILE A 84 0.75 9.87 11.30
N PRO A 85 0.98 8.59 11.63
CA PRO A 85 1.76 7.69 10.79
C PRO A 85 1.03 7.42 9.46
N ILE A 86 1.81 7.40 8.38
CA ILE A 86 1.31 7.15 7.03
C ILE A 86 1.80 5.76 6.59
N ILE A 87 0.86 4.92 6.17
CA ILE A 87 1.10 3.63 5.54
C ILE A 87 0.95 3.82 4.03
N LEU A 88 1.94 3.41 3.25
CA LEU A 88 1.89 3.47 1.79
C LEU A 88 1.79 2.07 1.20
N PHE A 89 0.78 1.83 0.39
CA PHE A 89 0.69 0.69 -0.53
C PHE A 89 0.87 1.19 -1.96
N GLU A 90 2.00 0.89 -2.54
CA GLU A 90 2.32 1.15 -3.94
C GLU A 90 2.48 -0.18 -4.65
N LYS A 91 1.55 -0.53 -5.55
CA LYS A 91 1.63 -1.80 -6.28
C LYS A 91 2.60 -1.68 -7.45
N ALA A 92 3.87 -1.84 -7.18
CA ALA A 92 4.93 -1.82 -8.18
C ALA A 92 5.94 -2.96 -7.93
N PRO A 93 5.52 -4.25 -8.03
CA PRO A 93 6.31 -5.40 -7.58
C PRO A 93 7.62 -5.63 -8.36
N GLU A 94 7.77 -5.04 -9.53
CA GLU A 94 9.00 -5.11 -10.33
C GLU A 94 10.01 -4.02 -9.98
N LYS A 95 9.61 -3.07 -9.12
CA LYS A 95 10.47 -1.97 -8.68
C LYS A 95 11.28 -2.34 -7.45
N ASN A 96 12.47 -1.76 -7.37
CA ASN A 96 13.21 -1.78 -6.12
C ASN A 96 12.44 -0.97 -5.07
N ILE A 97 12.12 -1.59 -3.94
CA ILE A 97 11.39 -0.95 -2.85
C ILE A 97 12.03 0.37 -2.39
N ILE A 98 13.36 0.50 -2.49
CA ILE A 98 14.09 1.74 -2.15
C ILE A 98 13.67 2.93 -3.05
N GLU A 99 13.24 2.68 -4.27
CA GLU A 99 12.78 3.73 -5.18
C GLU A 99 11.38 4.25 -4.84
N ILE A 100 10.61 3.43 -4.13
CA ILE A 100 9.21 3.70 -3.74
C ILE A 100 9.15 4.40 -2.39
N VAL A 101 10.01 4.01 -1.43
CA VAL A 101 9.96 4.55 -0.07
C VAL A 101 10.60 5.93 0.04
N PHE A 102 10.11 6.73 0.97
CA PHE A 102 10.61 8.07 1.27
C PHE A 102 10.30 8.45 2.73
N GLU A 103 10.99 9.48 3.25
CA GLU A 103 11.04 9.82 4.67
C GLU A 103 9.68 10.16 5.33
N ASP A 104 8.70 10.59 4.56
CA ASP A 104 7.39 10.98 5.08
C ASP A 104 6.50 9.79 5.49
N ILE A 105 6.82 8.56 5.07
CA ILE A 105 6.05 7.36 5.40
C ILE A 105 6.60 6.66 6.63
N ALA A 106 5.71 6.03 7.40
CA ALA A 106 6.06 5.27 8.60
C ALA A 106 6.03 3.75 8.34
N CYS A 107 5.23 3.31 7.38
CA CYS A 107 5.01 1.90 7.09
C CYS A 107 4.86 1.67 5.59
N VAL A 108 5.46 0.59 5.10
CA VAL A 108 5.30 0.10 3.73
C VAL A 108 4.37 -1.10 3.74
N SER A 109 3.29 -1.04 2.96
CA SER A 109 2.38 -2.15 2.77
C SER A 109 2.73 -2.88 1.47
N LEU A 110 3.00 -4.18 1.56
CA LEU A 110 3.55 -4.98 0.47
C LEU A 110 2.47 -5.72 -0.31
N PHE A 111 2.68 -5.80 -1.63
CA PHE A 111 1.92 -6.67 -2.49
C PHE A 111 2.29 -8.14 -2.23
N TRP A 112 1.36 -9.06 -2.43
CA TRP A 112 1.53 -10.48 -2.07
C TRP A 112 2.64 -11.22 -2.84
N GLN A 113 3.08 -10.69 -3.98
CA GLN A 113 4.16 -11.28 -4.78
C GLN A 113 5.56 -10.91 -4.27
N GLU A 114 5.68 -9.92 -3.39
CA GLU A 114 6.95 -9.51 -2.82
C GLU A 114 7.39 -10.46 -1.70
N ASP A 115 8.67 -10.75 -1.62
CA ASP A 115 9.25 -11.49 -0.51
C ASP A 115 9.46 -10.57 0.70
N ILE A 116 8.56 -10.70 1.70
CA ILE A 116 8.52 -9.82 2.88
C ILE A 116 9.83 -9.85 3.69
N GLY A 117 10.51 -10.99 3.73
CA GLY A 117 11.80 -11.12 4.42
C GLY A 117 12.88 -10.30 3.74
N SER A 118 13.03 -10.50 2.43
CA SER A 118 14.02 -9.78 1.60
C SER A 118 13.76 -8.28 1.59
N VAL A 119 12.50 -7.84 1.48
CA VAL A 119 12.15 -6.42 1.54
C VAL A 119 12.56 -5.81 2.89
N ASN A 120 12.26 -6.49 4.00
CA ASN A 120 12.63 -5.99 5.32
C ASN A 120 14.15 -5.90 5.52
N GLU A 121 14.92 -6.85 4.98
CA GLU A 121 16.39 -6.79 5.00
C GLU A 121 16.93 -5.58 4.21
N VAL A 122 16.36 -5.30 3.03
CA VAL A 122 16.73 -4.15 2.21
C VAL A 122 16.43 -2.84 2.93
N LEU A 123 15.27 -2.72 3.55
CA LEU A 123 14.85 -1.53 4.29
C LEU A 123 15.54 -1.39 5.66
N ARG A 124 16.30 -2.39 6.11
CA ARG A 124 17.10 -2.37 7.36
C ARG A 124 16.29 -1.91 8.58
N ASN A 125 15.04 -2.34 8.70
CA ASN A 125 14.11 -1.95 9.77
C ASN A 125 13.87 -0.42 9.92
N GLN A 126 14.08 0.35 8.87
CA GLN A 126 13.83 1.81 8.90
C GLN A 126 12.34 2.15 8.83
N PHE A 127 11.54 1.23 8.32
CA PHE A 127 10.08 1.35 8.18
C PHE A 127 9.38 0.17 8.84
N ALA A 128 8.19 0.39 9.37
CA ALA A 128 7.29 -0.72 9.64
C ALA A 128 6.88 -1.40 8.32
N ILE A 129 6.60 -2.70 8.38
CA ILE A 129 6.16 -3.48 7.22
C ILE A 129 4.75 -4.00 7.47
N GLN A 130 3.87 -3.80 6.50
CA GLN A 130 2.53 -4.37 6.50
C GLN A 130 2.39 -5.38 5.37
N GLY A 131 1.83 -6.54 5.65
CA GLY A 131 1.48 -7.51 4.62
C GLY A 131 1.72 -8.95 5.04
N ASN A 132 1.89 -9.84 4.07
CA ASN A 132 1.48 -9.69 2.66
C ASN A 132 0.93 -11.03 2.12
N LEU A 133 0.02 -11.64 2.94
CA LEU A 133 -0.59 -12.91 2.54
C LEU A 133 -1.36 -12.76 1.21
N ASP A 134 -1.15 -13.70 0.28
CA ASP A 134 -1.95 -13.78 -0.95
C ASP A 134 -3.43 -13.98 -0.58
N PRO A 135 -4.34 -13.07 -0.95
CA PRO A 135 -5.77 -13.21 -0.66
C PRO A 135 -6.38 -14.53 -1.16
N LYS A 136 -5.84 -15.11 -2.24
CA LYS A 136 -6.31 -16.39 -2.78
C LYS A 136 -6.04 -17.58 -1.86
N VAL A 137 -5.16 -17.44 -0.88
CA VAL A 137 -4.95 -18.46 0.15
C VAL A 137 -6.23 -18.68 0.96
N LEU A 138 -7.05 -17.64 1.15
CA LEU A 138 -8.33 -17.73 1.85
C LEU A 138 -9.41 -18.55 1.09
N LEU A 139 -9.17 -18.89 -0.17
CA LEU A 139 -10.00 -19.82 -0.93
C LEU A 139 -9.62 -21.30 -0.74
N ARG A 140 -8.51 -21.56 -0.02
CA ARG A 140 -7.98 -22.90 0.19
C ARG A 140 -8.54 -23.55 1.48
N SER A 141 -7.98 -24.72 1.85
CA SER A 141 -8.29 -25.40 3.10
C SER A 141 -7.79 -24.59 4.32
N ASP A 142 -8.42 -24.80 5.48
CA ASP A 142 -8.03 -24.16 6.74
C ASP A 142 -6.57 -24.45 7.10
N GLU A 143 -6.10 -25.67 6.85
CA GLU A 143 -4.71 -26.06 7.04
C GLU A 143 -3.75 -25.24 6.17
N SER A 144 -4.12 -24.99 4.90
CA SER A 144 -3.33 -24.14 3.99
C SER A 144 -3.28 -22.70 4.46
N ILE A 145 -4.42 -22.16 4.91
CA ILE A 145 -4.52 -20.80 5.45
C ILE A 145 -3.61 -20.68 6.67
N TRP A 146 -3.73 -21.60 7.60
CA TRP A 146 -2.92 -21.66 8.81
C TRP A 146 -1.43 -21.67 8.48
N LYS A 147 -1.00 -22.60 7.63
CA LYS A 147 0.40 -22.78 7.24
C LYS A 147 1.00 -21.51 6.60
N GLU A 148 0.32 -20.92 5.62
CA GLU A 148 0.83 -19.73 4.92
C GLU A 148 0.83 -18.48 5.83
N THR A 149 -0.16 -18.36 6.72
CA THR A 149 -0.21 -17.30 7.73
C THR A 149 0.96 -17.44 8.72
N GLN A 150 1.16 -18.62 9.29
CA GLN A 150 2.24 -18.89 10.24
C GLN A 150 3.63 -18.72 9.61
N LYS A 151 3.78 -19.00 8.32
CA LYS A 151 5.03 -18.75 7.60
C LYS A 151 5.42 -17.26 7.64
N ILE A 152 4.49 -16.36 7.32
CA ILE A 152 4.72 -14.91 7.38
C ILE A 152 5.00 -14.46 8.82
N CYS A 153 4.19 -14.90 9.78
CA CYS A 153 4.39 -14.58 11.19
C CYS A 153 5.78 -15.03 11.68
N SER A 154 6.23 -16.22 11.31
CA SER A 154 7.54 -16.74 11.70
C SER A 154 8.70 -15.93 11.11
N ILE A 155 8.60 -15.48 9.85
CA ILE A 155 9.59 -14.63 9.22
C ILE A 155 9.68 -13.29 9.96
N MET A 156 8.53 -12.71 10.28
CA MET A 156 8.44 -11.34 10.81
C MET A 156 8.48 -11.26 12.35
N SER A 157 8.37 -12.37 13.08
CA SER A 157 8.30 -12.41 14.56
C SER A 157 9.47 -11.74 15.28
N LYS A 158 10.64 -11.72 14.65
CA LYS A 158 11.86 -11.11 15.19
C LYS A 158 12.04 -9.62 14.86
N TYR A 159 11.14 -9.05 14.06
CA TYR A 159 11.22 -7.67 13.63
C TYR A 159 10.14 -6.82 14.32
N PRO A 160 10.50 -5.72 14.98
CA PRO A 160 9.53 -4.76 15.47
C PRO A 160 8.85 -4.02 14.31
N GLY A 161 7.62 -3.58 14.52
CA GLY A 161 6.90 -2.76 13.51
C GLY A 161 6.27 -3.58 12.38
N PHE A 162 5.92 -4.85 12.65
CA PHE A 162 5.18 -5.67 11.70
C PHE A 162 3.66 -5.57 11.91
N ILE A 163 2.93 -5.37 10.82
CA ILE A 163 1.47 -5.40 10.77
C ILE A 163 1.06 -6.52 9.81
N PHE A 164 0.46 -7.60 10.32
CA PHE A 164 -0.05 -8.64 9.45
C PHE A 164 -1.24 -8.13 8.62
N ASN A 165 -1.21 -8.36 7.32
CA ASN A 165 -2.30 -8.02 6.40
C ASN A 165 -2.27 -8.95 5.17
N LEU A 166 -3.34 -8.92 4.38
CA LEU A 166 -3.33 -9.43 3.03
C LEU A 166 -2.51 -8.49 2.13
N GLY A 167 -1.83 -9.05 1.14
CA GLY A 167 -1.05 -8.27 0.17
C GLY A 167 -1.88 -7.67 -0.98
N HIS A 168 -3.21 -7.74 -0.90
CA HIS A 168 -4.19 -7.09 -1.77
C HIS A 168 -5.59 -7.22 -1.16
N GLY A 169 -6.57 -6.51 -1.73
CA GLY A 169 -7.96 -6.58 -1.28
C GLY A 169 -8.55 -7.99 -1.37
N ILE A 170 -9.42 -8.30 -0.40
CA ILE A 170 -10.20 -9.54 -0.36
C ILE A 170 -11.25 -9.55 -1.49
N THR A 171 -11.50 -10.70 -2.09
CA THR A 171 -12.50 -10.85 -3.16
C THR A 171 -13.87 -11.32 -2.60
N PRO A 172 -14.99 -10.99 -3.28
CA PRO A 172 -16.33 -11.30 -2.76
C PRO A 172 -16.67 -12.79 -2.63
N ASP A 173 -15.90 -13.66 -3.26
CA ASP A 173 -16.05 -15.13 -3.23
C ASP A 173 -15.39 -15.78 -1.99
N ILE A 174 -14.65 -15.02 -1.20
CA ILE A 174 -14.03 -15.50 0.02
C ILE A 174 -15.07 -15.56 1.15
N ASN A 175 -15.24 -16.76 1.74
CA ASN A 175 -16.08 -16.93 2.90
C ASN A 175 -15.45 -16.20 4.12
N PRO A 176 -16.22 -15.35 4.85
CA PRO A 176 -15.75 -14.67 6.06
C PRO A 176 -15.16 -15.59 7.13
N ASP A 177 -15.66 -16.83 7.27
CA ASP A 177 -15.12 -17.81 8.22
C ASP A 177 -13.64 -18.13 7.97
N LYS A 178 -13.18 -18.05 6.70
CA LYS A 178 -11.77 -18.23 6.35
C LYS A 178 -10.87 -17.12 6.87
N VAL A 179 -11.42 -15.91 7.00
CA VAL A 179 -10.72 -14.79 7.64
C VAL A 179 -10.53 -15.08 9.13
N GLN A 180 -11.53 -15.71 9.79
CA GLN A 180 -11.37 -16.11 11.19
C GLN A 180 -10.25 -17.13 11.38
N VAL A 181 -10.14 -18.14 10.49
CA VAL A 181 -9.02 -19.10 10.51
C VAL A 181 -7.66 -18.40 10.42
N MET A 182 -7.54 -17.40 9.53
CA MET A 182 -6.33 -16.60 9.42
C MET A 182 -6.04 -15.82 10.71
N ILE A 183 -7.05 -15.19 11.32
CA ILE A 183 -6.91 -14.43 12.58
C ILE A 183 -6.45 -15.36 13.71
N ASP A 184 -7.04 -16.56 13.81
CA ASP A 184 -6.66 -17.55 14.82
C ASP A 184 -5.22 -18.01 14.62
N ALA A 185 -4.79 -18.20 13.37
CA ALA A 185 -3.41 -18.54 13.05
C ALA A 185 -2.41 -17.40 13.41
N ILE A 186 -2.78 -16.14 13.28
CA ILE A 186 -1.92 -15.00 13.69
C ILE A 186 -1.72 -14.96 15.20
N ARG A 187 -2.72 -15.40 15.97
CA ARG A 187 -2.73 -15.31 17.44
C ARG A 187 -2.14 -16.52 18.15
N ALA A 188 -1.87 -17.60 17.41
CA ALA A 188 -1.26 -18.83 17.94
C ALA A 188 0.26 -18.69 18.11
#